data_f631652687c20be00b9e59c7752dec6b
#
_entry.id   f631652687c20be00b9e59c7752dec6b
#
_cell.length_a   1.000
_cell.length_b   1.000
_cell.length_c   1.000
_cell.angle_alpha   90.00
_cell.angle_beta   90.00
_cell.angle_gamma   90.00
#
_symmetry.space_group_name_H-M   'P 1'
#
loop_
_entity.id
_entity.type
_entity.pdbx_description
1 polymer ?
#
loop_
_entity_poly.entity_id
_entity_poly.type
_entity_poly.pdbx_seq_one_letter_code
_entity_poly.pdbx_strand_id
1 'polypeptide(L)'
;MAIHEECGVFGVISTRRGNIAGKVYYGLYALQHRGQESCGIVVNDDGVFSSYKDLGLVSDVFSKDTLACLSEGNMAVGHVRYGTTGGTSRNNCQPIEINHKKGKMALAHNGNISNALTLRDKLELSGAIFHTTSDTETIAYVVTRERLETSSIEEAVSRAMNSLEGAYSMILMSSAKLIAVRDPYGFRPLCYGKTADGSYVIASESCALAAAGAEFIRDVMPGEIVVFSDSGVKSRKEHCGRKKRRTCIFEYIYS
;
A
#
# COMPACT_ATOMS: atom_id res chain seq x y z
N MET A 1 23.08 -10.97 14.98
CA MET A 1 22.30 -10.89 13.74
C MET A 1 21.17 -9.93 14.02
N ALA A 2 21.18 -8.75 13.43
CA ALA A 2 20.08 -7.80 13.64
C ALA A 2 18.81 -8.41 13.05
N ILE A 3 17.75 -8.47 13.84
CA ILE A 3 16.43 -8.89 13.37
C ILE A 3 15.98 -7.77 12.45
N HIS A 4 15.74 -8.08 11.17
CA HIS A 4 15.28 -7.09 10.20
C HIS A 4 13.77 -6.95 10.34
N GLU A 5 13.32 -5.77 10.72
CA GLU A 5 11.91 -5.36 10.72
C GLU A 5 11.42 -5.21 9.29
N GLU A 6 10.13 -5.24 9.11
CA GLU A 6 9.47 -5.24 7.80
C GLU A 6 8.42 -4.14 7.76
N CYS A 7 8.24 -3.47 6.62
CA CYS A 7 7.22 -2.42 6.48
C CYS A 7 5.80 -2.93 6.78
N GLY A 8 4.90 -2.02 7.15
CA GLY A 8 3.48 -2.29 7.32
C GLY A 8 2.64 -1.42 6.39
N VAL A 9 1.65 -2.03 5.72
CA VAL A 9 0.67 -1.34 4.89
C VAL A 9 -0.72 -1.45 5.49
N PHE A 10 -1.49 -0.38 5.36
CA PHE A 10 -2.87 -0.30 5.84
C PHE A 10 -3.72 0.47 4.85
N GLY A 11 -4.95 0.02 4.62
CA GLY A 11 -5.91 0.70 3.75
C GLY A 11 -7.33 0.54 4.25
N VAL A 12 -8.17 1.54 4.02
CA VAL A 12 -9.58 1.49 4.38
C VAL A 12 -10.42 2.16 3.30
N ILE A 13 -11.56 1.54 2.97
CA ILE A 13 -12.60 2.10 2.12
C ILE A 13 -13.94 1.99 2.84
N SER A 14 -14.63 3.11 2.93
CA SER A 14 -15.93 3.24 3.58
C SER A 14 -17.00 3.64 2.56
N THR A 15 -18.22 3.19 2.80
CA THR A 15 -19.39 3.64 2.03
C THR A 15 -19.85 5.04 2.44
N ARG A 16 -19.30 5.58 3.54
CA ARG A 16 -19.63 6.90 4.07
C ARG A 16 -18.37 7.74 4.22
N ARG A 17 -18.49 9.01 3.88
CA ARG A 17 -17.48 10.01 4.17
C ARG A 17 -17.40 10.25 5.68
N GLY A 18 -16.19 10.43 6.21
CA GLY A 18 -15.96 10.71 7.62
C GLY A 18 -14.49 10.81 7.98
N ASN A 19 -14.19 10.83 9.28
CA ASN A 19 -12.80 10.83 9.79
C ASN A 19 -12.13 9.45 9.59
N ILE A 20 -11.73 9.19 8.35
CA ILE A 20 -11.09 7.93 8.00
C ILE A 20 -9.61 7.88 8.41
N ALA A 21 -8.96 9.05 8.53
CA ALA A 21 -7.56 9.15 8.96
C ALA A 21 -7.35 8.55 10.35
N GLY A 22 -8.31 8.72 11.26
CA GLY A 22 -8.27 8.12 12.59
C GLY A 22 -8.26 6.59 12.57
N LYS A 23 -9.03 5.97 11.68
CA LYS A 23 -8.99 4.49 11.50
C LYS A 23 -7.62 4.03 11.00
N VAL A 24 -7.02 4.77 10.06
CA VAL A 24 -5.67 4.47 9.55
C VAL A 24 -4.62 4.66 10.64
N TYR A 25 -4.72 5.71 11.44
CA TYR A 25 -3.83 5.95 12.57
C TYR A 25 -3.75 4.72 13.50
N TYR A 26 -4.89 4.20 13.96
CA TYR A 26 -4.93 3.04 14.85
C TYR A 26 -4.40 1.77 14.17
N GLY A 27 -4.70 1.58 12.88
CA GLY A 27 -4.14 0.48 12.10
C GLY A 27 -2.63 0.55 11.98
N LEU A 28 -2.07 1.73 11.70
CA LEU A 28 -0.62 1.94 11.63
C LEU A 28 0.04 1.81 13.01
N TYR A 29 -0.61 2.29 14.07
CA TYR A 29 -0.12 2.13 15.43
C TYR A 29 0.01 0.65 15.80
N ALA A 30 -0.98 -0.17 15.44
CA ALA A 30 -0.92 -1.63 15.62
C ALA A 30 0.19 -2.30 14.78
N LEU A 31 0.61 -1.69 13.67
CA LEU A 31 1.71 -2.16 12.81
C LEU A 31 3.06 -1.52 13.15
N GLN A 32 3.17 -0.73 14.22
CA GLN A 32 4.41 0.01 14.55
C GLN A 32 5.63 -0.89 14.75
N HIS A 33 5.43 -2.12 15.22
CA HIS A 33 6.48 -3.11 15.37
C HIS A 33 7.13 -3.51 14.05
N ARG A 34 6.46 -3.31 12.91
CA ARG A 34 6.98 -3.61 11.58
C ARG A 34 7.87 -2.49 11.03
N GLY A 35 7.64 -1.24 11.40
CA GLY A 35 8.42 -0.12 10.88
C GLY A 35 8.44 1.08 11.83
N GLN A 36 9.63 1.60 12.13
CA GLN A 36 9.84 2.67 13.12
C GLN A 36 10.58 3.89 12.53
N GLU A 37 10.92 3.88 11.24
CA GLU A 37 11.69 4.95 10.60
C GLU A 37 10.81 6.14 10.18
N SER A 38 9.69 5.83 9.56
CA SER A 38 8.75 6.84 9.08
C SER A 38 7.35 6.27 8.94
N CYS A 39 6.38 7.16 8.87
CA CYS A 39 5.00 6.79 8.60
C CYS A 39 4.29 7.87 7.76
N GLY A 40 3.17 7.47 7.15
CA GLY A 40 2.38 8.39 6.33
C GLY A 40 0.96 7.91 6.13
N ILE A 41 0.08 8.87 5.89
CA ILE A 41 -1.34 8.66 5.58
C ILE A 41 -1.70 9.54 4.39
N VAL A 42 -2.42 8.95 3.43
CA VAL A 42 -3.08 9.66 2.32
C VAL A 42 -4.57 9.37 2.40
N VAL A 43 -5.37 10.42 2.46
CA VAL A 43 -6.84 10.37 2.46
C VAL A 43 -7.35 10.80 1.09
N ASN A 44 -8.35 10.11 0.60
CA ASN A 44 -9.08 10.48 -0.61
C ASN A 44 -10.50 10.95 -0.23
N ASP A 45 -10.79 12.18 -0.61
CA ASP A 45 -12.11 12.80 -0.54
C ASP A 45 -12.59 13.06 -1.97
N ASP A 46 -13.33 12.11 -2.53
CA ASP A 46 -13.91 12.17 -3.87
C ASP A 46 -12.89 12.60 -4.97
N GLY A 47 -11.71 11.98 -4.95
CA GLY A 47 -10.63 12.26 -5.90
C GLY A 47 -9.66 13.37 -5.48
N VAL A 48 -9.95 14.09 -4.41
CA VAL A 48 -9.03 15.05 -3.78
C VAL A 48 -8.21 14.34 -2.72
N PHE A 49 -6.88 14.30 -2.90
CA PHE A 49 -5.98 13.66 -1.96
C PHE A 49 -5.41 14.70 -0.99
N SER A 50 -5.49 14.39 0.30
CA SER A 50 -4.75 15.08 1.37
C SER A 50 -3.79 14.08 2.01
N SER A 51 -2.57 14.52 2.31
CA SER A 51 -1.54 13.63 2.85
C SER A 51 -0.71 14.30 3.94
N TYR A 52 -0.27 13.47 4.86
CA TYR A 52 0.78 13.83 5.81
C TYR A 52 1.71 12.64 6.03
N LYS A 53 3.01 12.87 5.98
CA LYS A 53 4.04 11.84 6.17
C LYS A 53 5.33 12.46 6.66
N ASP A 54 5.98 11.78 7.58
CA ASP A 54 7.24 12.24 8.15
C ASP A 54 8.07 11.09 8.73
N LEU A 55 9.30 11.40 9.12
CA LEU A 55 10.19 10.53 9.88
C LEU A 55 9.71 10.46 11.33
N GLY A 56 9.72 9.27 11.92
CA GLY A 56 9.35 9.02 13.31
C GLY A 56 8.26 7.96 13.48
N LEU A 57 7.90 7.73 14.73
CA LEU A 57 6.83 6.81 15.11
C LEU A 57 5.46 7.40 14.78
N VAL A 58 4.47 6.54 14.64
CA VAL A 58 3.08 6.95 14.35
C VAL A 58 2.55 7.95 15.37
N SER A 59 2.84 7.74 16.68
CA SER A 59 2.45 8.64 17.75
C SER A 59 3.14 10.01 17.70
N ASP A 60 4.35 10.06 17.16
CA ASP A 60 5.13 11.30 17.11
C ASP A 60 4.78 12.14 15.88
N VAL A 61 4.51 11.47 14.75
CA VAL A 61 4.16 12.10 13.48
C VAL A 61 2.70 12.58 13.46
N PHE A 62 1.77 11.78 14.00
CA PHE A 62 0.35 12.07 13.94
C PHE A 62 -0.20 12.56 15.29
N SER A 63 -0.08 13.85 15.54
CA SER A 63 -0.82 14.53 16.61
C SER A 63 -2.31 14.70 16.23
N LYS A 64 -3.14 15.13 17.21
CA LYS A 64 -4.54 15.49 16.92
C LYS A 64 -4.66 16.56 15.84
N ASP A 65 -3.75 17.53 15.85
CA ASP A 65 -3.76 18.64 14.90
C ASP A 65 -3.36 18.18 13.50
N THR A 66 -2.33 17.34 13.38
CA THR A 66 -1.93 16.76 12.08
C THR A 66 -3.02 15.85 11.49
N LEU A 67 -3.69 15.05 12.32
CA LEU A 67 -4.83 14.25 11.85
C LEU A 67 -6.02 15.14 11.44
N ALA A 68 -6.26 16.26 12.13
CA ALA A 68 -7.31 17.21 11.77
C ALA A 68 -7.02 17.97 10.46
N CYS A 69 -5.74 18.08 10.07
CA CYS A 69 -5.36 18.67 8.77
C CYS A 69 -5.62 17.71 7.58
N LEU A 70 -5.78 16.42 7.84
CA LEU A 70 -6.22 15.48 6.83
C LEU A 70 -7.73 15.64 6.65
N SER A 71 -8.16 15.77 5.39
CA SER A 71 -9.59 15.92 5.10
C SER A 71 -10.39 14.69 5.57
N GLU A 72 -11.68 14.89 5.78
CA GLU A 72 -12.59 13.75 5.80
C GLU A 72 -12.62 13.09 4.43
N GLY A 73 -12.79 11.79 4.39
CA GLY A 73 -12.83 11.04 3.13
C GLY A 73 -13.56 9.73 3.27
N ASN A 74 -13.60 8.98 2.18
CA ASN A 74 -14.17 7.64 2.14
C ASN A 74 -13.13 6.55 1.87
N MET A 75 -11.91 6.93 1.48
CA MET A 75 -10.78 6.00 1.32
C MET A 75 -9.52 6.60 1.93
N ALA A 76 -8.67 5.75 2.47
CA ALA A 76 -7.35 6.16 2.90
C ALA A 76 -6.36 4.99 2.82
N VAL A 77 -5.08 5.32 2.64
CA VAL A 77 -3.98 4.38 2.67
C VAL A 77 -2.89 4.91 3.59
N GLY A 78 -2.28 4.01 4.35
CA GLY A 78 -1.21 4.34 5.28
C GLY A 78 -0.06 3.36 5.21
N HIS A 79 1.09 3.79 5.72
CA HIS A 79 2.33 3.03 5.72
C HIS A 79 3.16 3.32 6.97
N VAL A 80 3.79 2.27 7.51
CA VAL A 80 4.93 2.37 8.45
C VAL A 80 6.14 1.75 7.78
N ARG A 81 7.26 2.48 7.78
CA ARG A 81 8.46 2.12 7.04
C ARG A 81 9.56 1.61 7.96
N TYR A 82 10.17 0.52 7.53
CA TYR A 82 11.51 0.13 7.93
C TYR A 82 12.48 0.40 6.76
N GLY A 83 13.61 1.04 7.05
CA GLY A 83 14.56 1.48 6.02
C GLY A 83 15.40 0.34 5.46
N THR A 84 14.92 -0.36 4.44
CA THR A 84 15.66 -1.42 3.75
C THR A 84 16.38 -0.93 2.49
N THR A 85 15.71 -0.13 1.66
CA THR A 85 16.22 0.35 0.38
C THR A 85 16.07 1.87 0.29
N GLY A 86 17.12 2.56 -0.19
CA GLY A 86 17.07 4.00 -0.48
C GLY A 86 17.48 4.93 0.67
N GLY A 87 17.90 4.40 1.83
CA GLY A 87 18.34 5.20 2.97
C GLY A 87 17.23 5.97 3.69
N THR A 88 17.56 6.57 4.83
CA THR A 88 16.63 7.38 5.65
C THR A 88 16.50 8.77 5.03
N SER A 89 15.40 8.99 4.34
CA SER A 89 15.07 10.30 3.74
C SER A 89 13.57 10.53 3.82
N ARG A 90 13.18 11.75 4.13
CA ARG A 90 11.77 12.18 4.14
C ARG A 90 11.09 11.95 2.79
N ASN A 91 11.85 12.04 1.69
CA ASN A 91 11.33 11.79 0.34
C ASN A 91 10.91 10.32 0.15
N ASN A 92 11.49 9.39 0.91
CA ASN A 92 11.17 7.95 0.85
C ASN A 92 9.98 7.56 1.72
N CYS A 93 9.38 8.51 2.48
CA CYS A 93 8.17 8.23 3.24
C CYS A 93 7.02 7.85 2.31
N GLN A 94 6.33 6.78 2.65
CA GLN A 94 5.17 6.30 1.92
C GLN A 94 3.88 6.69 2.67
N PRO A 95 2.73 6.69 1.98
CA PRO A 95 2.48 6.33 0.57
C PRO A 95 3.11 7.28 -0.45
N ILE A 96 3.49 6.73 -1.62
CA ILE A 96 3.94 7.53 -2.76
C ILE A 96 2.72 7.97 -3.58
N GLU A 97 2.63 9.28 -3.83
CA GLU A 97 1.55 9.86 -4.62
C GLU A 97 2.02 10.19 -6.03
N ILE A 98 1.22 9.83 -7.03
CA ILE A 98 1.48 10.15 -8.44
C ILE A 98 0.24 10.77 -9.07
N ASN A 99 0.48 11.86 -9.80
CA ASN A 99 -0.49 12.47 -10.69
C ASN A 99 -0.17 12.07 -12.13
N HIS A 100 -1.15 11.56 -12.84
CA HIS A 100 -1.01 11.18 -14.24
C HIS A 100 -2.26 11.57 -15.04
N LYS A 101 -2.18 11.51 -16.37
CA LYS A 101 -3.25 11.94 -17.28
C LYS A 101 -4.64 11.34 -16.97
N LYS A 102 -4.70 10.13 -16.40
CA LYS A 102 -5.97 9.45 -16.09
C LYS A 102 -6.36 9.55 -14.61
N GLY A 103 -5.76 10.48 -13.84
CA GLY A 103 -6.09 10.75 -12.44
C GLY A 103 -4.93 10.68 -11.48
N LYS A 104 -5.24 10.52 -10.21
CA LYS A 104 -4.27 10.39 -9.12
C LYS A 104 -4.25 8.96 -8.59
N MET A 105 -3.10 8.56 -8.04
CA MET A 105 -3.00 7.36 -7.23
C MET A 105 -2.05 7.56 -6.06
N ALA A 106 -2.26 6.81 -4.99
CA ALA A 106 -1.34 6.66 -3.87
C ALA A 106 -1.00 5.18 -3.70
N LEU A 107 0.27 4.87 -3.43
CA LEU A 107 0.78 3.51 -3.32
C LEU A 107 1.55 3.33 -2.02
N ALA A 108 1.15 2.35 -1.21
CA ALA A 108 1.90 1.84 -0.07
C ALA A 108 2.40 0.42 -0.38
N HIS A 109 3.68 0.15 -0.10
CA HIS A 109 4.34 -1.08 -0.46
C HIS A 109 5.15 -1.64 0.71
N ASN A 110 4.93 -2.91 1.02
CA ASN A 110 5.77 -3.73 1.89
C ASN A 110 6.48 -4.78 1.04
N GLY A 111 7.79 -4.72 1.00
CA GLY A 111 8.63 -5.64 0.26
C GLY A 111 9.83 -4.98 -0.41
N ASN A 112 10.39 -5.69 -1.36
CA ASN A 112 11.50 -5.21 -2.19
C ASN A 112 11.46 -5.92 -3.55
N ILE A 113 11.43 -5.15 -4.64
CA ILE A 113 11.54 -5.72 -5.98
C ILE A 113 13.00 -5.84 -6.40
N SER A 114 13.42 -7.05 -6.76
CA SER A 114 14.82 -7.36 -7.08
C SER A 114 15.31 -6.69 -8.36
N ASN A 115 14.41 -6.35 -9.27
CA ASN A 115 14.73 -5.70 -10.55
C ASN A 115 14.46 -4.18 -10.56
N ALA A 116 14.34 -3.54 -9.37
CA ALA A 116 14.02 -2.11 -9.25
C ALA A 116 14.95 -1.21 -10.04
N LEU A 117 16.27 -1.42 -9.93
CA LEU A 117 17.27 -0.61 -10.64
C LEU A 117 17.14 -0.73 -12.16
N THR A 118 17.00 -1.96 -12.66
CA THR A 118 16.83 -2.20 -14.11
C THR A 118 15.57 -1.55 -14.66
N LEU A 119 14.46 -1.58 -13.90
CA LEU A 119 13.23 -0.93 -14.29
C LEU A 119 13.36 0.59 -14.23
N ARG A 120 14.02 1.10 -13.19
CA ARG A 120 14.29 2.53 -13.01
C ARG A 120 15.11 3.09 -14.16
N ASP A 121 16.24 2.45 -14.52
CA ASP A 121 17.08 2.87 -15.63
C ASP A 121 16.28 2.97 -16.94
N LYS A 122 15.45 1.98 -17.25
CA LYS A 122 14.58 1.99 -18.43
C LYS A 122 13.58 3.15 -18.41
N LEU A 123 13.03 3.47 -17.25
CA LEU A 123 12.07 4.55 -17.08
C LEU A 123 12.75 5.91 -17.21
N GLU A 124 13.93 6.12 -16.60
CA GLU A 124 14.71 7.35 -16.70
C GLU A 124 15.16 7.62 -18.15
N LEU A 125 15.61 6.58 -18.86
CA LEU A 125 15.92 6.67 -20.29
C LEU A 125 14.72 7.03 -21.16
N SER A 126 13.51 6.76 -20.70
CA SER A 126 12.25 7.18 -21.36
C SER A 126 11.70 8.51 -20.86
N GLY A 127 12.45 9.23 -20.01
CA GLY A 127 12.11 10.56 -19.53
C GLY A 127 11.39 10.63 -18.19
N ALA A 128 11.32 9.53 -17.43
CA ALA A 128 10.78 9.58 -16.07
C ALA A 128 11.70 10.33 -15.11
N ILE A 129 11.12 11.18 -14.27
CA ILE A 129 11.84 11.97 -13.27
C ILE A 129 11.49 11.41 -11.90
N PHE A 130 12.47 10.84 -11.21
CA PHE A 130 12.29 10.28 -9.88
C PHE A 130 12.59 11.32 -8.79
N HIS A 131 11.79 11.29 -7.72
CA HIS A 131 11.91 12.15 -6.56
C HIS A 131 12.42 11.42 -5.32
N THR A 132 12.38 10.08 -5.35
CA THR A 132 12.80 9.20 -4.26
C THR A 132 13.85 8.20 -4.74
N THR A 133 14.48 7.52 -3.79
CA THR A 133 15.35 6.37 -4.06
C THR A 133 14.65 5.05 -3.79
N SER A 134 13.35 5.09 -3.45
CA SER A 134 12.53 3.92 -3.13
C SER A 134 12.14 3.14 -4.40
N ASP A 135 12.16 1.83 -4.32
CA ASP A 135 11.62 0.94 -5.35
C ASP A 135 10.09 1.10 -5.51
N THR A 136 9.42 1.58 -4.48
CA THR A 136 7.97 1.90 -4.53
C THR A 136 7.65 2.92 -5.61
N GLU A 137 8.49 3.94 -5.80
CA GLU A 137 8.29 4.91 -6.88
C GLU A 137 8.47 4.26 -8.26
N THR A 138 9.43 3.33 -8.38
CA THR A 138 9.59 2.54 -9.61
C THR A 138 8.34 1.71 -9.92
N ILE A 139 7.76 1.03 -8.92
CA ILE A 139 6.48 0.30 -9.07
C ILE A 139 5.38 1.26 -9.54
N ALA A 140 5.27 2.41 -8.91
CA ALA A 140 4.24 3.40 -9.23
C ALA A 140 4.36 3.91 -10.68
N TYR A 141 5.56 4.12 -11.18
CA TYR A 141 5.80 4.47 -12.59
C TYR A 141 5.44 3.34 -13.55
N VAL A 142 5.80 2.08 -13.22
CA VAL A 142 5.42 0.91 -14.04
C VAL A 142 3.91 0.80 -14.13
N VAL A 143 3.19 0.91 -13.01
CA VAL A 143 1.72 0.89 -12.98
C VAL A 143 1.13 2.06 -13.78
N THR A 144 1.71 3.26 -13.65
CA THR A 144 1.26 4.45 -14.38
C THR A 144 1.39 4.25 -15.89
N ARG A 145 2.51 3.73 -16.35
CA ARG A 145 2.74 3.45 -17.78
C ARG A 145 1.68 2.48 -18.33
N GLU A 146 1.46 1.38 -17.62
CA GLU A 146 0.41 0.42 -18.01
C GLU A 146 -1.00 1.06 -17.93
N ARG A 147 -1.23 1.97 -16.97
CA ARG A 147 -2.53 2.65 -16.84
C ARG A 147 -2.84 3.56 -18.03
N LEU A 148 -1.85 4.14 -18.67
CA LEU A 148 -2.05 4.94 -19.88
C LEU A 148 -2.59 4.09 -21.04
N GLU A 149 -2.21 2.82 -21.12
CA GLU A 149 -2.56 1.86 -22.17
C GLU A 149 -3.80 1.00 -21.85
N THR A 150 -4.31 1.03 -20.61
CA THR A 150 -5.41 0.17 -20.16
C THR A 150 -6.68 0.95 -19.87
N SER A 151 -7.81 0.24 -19.88
CA SER A 151 -9.12 0.81 -19.58
C SER A 151 -9.35 1.01 -18.09
N SER A 152 -8.75 0.17 -17.24
CA SER A 152 -8.92 0.20 -15.78
C SER A 152 -7.59 0.12 -15.03
N ILE A 153 -7.60 0.59 -13.79
CA ILE A 153 -6.40 0.57 -12.93
C ILE A 153 -6.04 -0.86 -12.51
N GLU A 154 -7.01 -1.73 -12.27
CA GLU A 154 -6.78 -3.14 -11.94
C GLU A 154 -6.18 -3.92 -13.10
N GLU A 155 -6.52 -3.57 -14.34
CA GLU A 155 -5.85 -4.13 -15.53
C GLU A 155 -4.41 -3.64 -15.64
N ALA A 156 -4.16 -2.36 -15.37
CA ALA A 156 -2.82 -1.79 -15.34
C ALA A 156 -1.93 -2.49 -14.29
N VAL A 157 -2.46 -2.71 -13.09
CA VAL A 157 -1.78 -3.45 -12.03
C VAL A 157 -1.48 -4.88 -12.47
N SER A 158 -2.44 -5.58 -13.07
CA SER A 158 -2.23 -6.93 -13.58
C SER A 158 -1.13 -7.00 -14.63
N ARG A 159 -1.07 -6.04 -15.55
CA ARG A 159 0.02 -5.96 -16.55
C ARG A 159 1.36 -5.63 -15.90
N ALA A 160 1.39 -4.68 -14.97
CA ALA A 160 2.60 -4.31 -14.23
C ALA A 160 3.22 -5.50 -13.49
N MET A 161 2.40 -6.37 -12.89
CA MET A 161 2.87 -7.58 -12.19
C MET A 161 3.70 -8.54 -13.09
N ASN A 162 3.55 -8.49 -14.42
CA ASN A 162 4.38 -9.27 -15.32
C ASN A 162 5.83 -8.76 -15.42
N SER A 163 6.07 -7.51 -15.03
CA SER A 163 7.38 -6.87 -15.08
C SER A 163 8.05 -6.77 -13.72
N LEU A 164 7.30 -6.97 -12.63
CA LEU A 164 7.81 -6.87 -11.26
C LEU A 164 8.37 -8.22 -10.80
N GLU A 165 9.60 -8.21 -10.31
CA GLU A 165 10.27 -9.39 -9.74
C GLU A 165 10.61 -9.13 -8.28
N GLY A 166 10.35 -10.11 -7.40
CA GLY A 166 10.66 -10.01 -5.98
C GLY A 166 9.45 -10.16 -5.08
N ALA A 167 9.58 -9.64 -3.87
CA ALA A 167 8.58 -9.71 -2.82
C ALA A 167 7.81 -8.39 -2.73
N TYR A 168 6.49 -8.45 -2.80
CA TYR A 168 5.65 -7.27 -2.57
C TYR A 168 4.25 -7.62 -2.09
N SER A 169 3.81 -6.88 -1.09
CA SER A 169 2.41 -6.69 -0.77
C SER A 169 2.14 -5.20 -0.82
N MET A 170 1.15 -4.78 -1.56
CA MET A 170 0.90 -3.36 -1.78
C MET A 170 -0.59 -3.02 -1.75
N ILE A 171 -0.85 -1.78 -1.35
CA ILE A 171 -2.18 -1.18 -1.41
C ILE A 171 -2.08 0.04 -2.31
N LEU A 172 -2.88 0.05 -3.37
CA LEU A 172 -2.97 1.15 -4.30
C LEU A 172 -4.35 1.79 -4.17
N MET A 173 -4.38 3.10 -4.01
CA MET A 173 -5.60 3.90 -3.96
C MET A 173 -5.67 4.78 -5.20
N SER A 174 -6.78 4.69 -5.94
CA SER A 174 -7.17 5.64 -6.98
C SER A 174 -8.29 6.54 -6.48
N SER A 175 -8.81 7.43 -7.31
CA SER A 175 -9.95 8.27 -6.94
C SER A 175 -11.23 7.50 -6.59
N ALA A 176 -11.38 6.24 -7.05
CA ALA A 176 -12.62 5.47 -6.89
C ALA A 176 -12.43 4.04 -6.40
N LYS A 177 -11.20 3.57 -6.24
CA LYS A 177 -10.90 2.17 -5.90
C LYS A 177 -9.74 2.06 -4.95
N LEU A 178 -9.86 1.11 -4.03
CA LEU A 178 -8.74 0.62 -3.21
C LEU A 178 -8.39 -0.79 -3.69
N ILE A 179 -7.11 -1.06 -3.93
CA ILE A 179 -6.64 -2.29 -4.57
C ILE A 179 -5.55 -2.90 -3.72
N ALA A 180 -5.78 -4.14 -3.25
CA ALA A 180 -4.79 -4.95 -2.55
C ALA A 180 -4.14 -5.93 -3.53
N VAL A 181 -2.81 -6.00 -3.50
CA VAL A 181 -2.02 -6.82 -4.42
C VAL A 181 -0.97 -7.59 -3.64
N ARG A 182 -0.85 -8.88 -3.92
CA ARG A 182 0.18 -9.73 -3.33
C ARG A 182 1.02 -10.39 -4.43
N ASP A 183 2.33 -10.44 -4.24
CA ASP A 183 3.24 -11.08 -5.21
C ASP A 183 2.90 -12.55 -5.46
N PRO A 184 3.26 -13.13 -6.63
CA PRO A 184 2.92 -14.51 -6.97
C PRO A 184 3.56 -15.59 -6.08
N TYR A 185 4.62 -15.26 -5.33
CA TYR A 185 5.21 -16.17 -4.33
C TYR A 185 4.52 -16.07 -2.97
N GLY A 186 3.88 -14.92 -2.66
CA GLY A 186 3.24 -14.63 -1.40
C GLY A 186 4.24 -14.45 -0.25
N PHE A 187 5.37 -13.77 -0.50
CA PHE A 187 6.40 -13.54 0.50
C PHE A 187 5.88 -12.72 1.67
N ARG A 188 5.24 -11.57 1.37
CA ARG A 188 4.75 -10.66 2.39
C ARG A 188 3.28 -10.92 2.69
N PRO A 189 2.85 -10.80 3.97
CA PRO A 189 1.47 -11.00 4.34
C PRO A 189 0.60 -9.83 3.85
N LEU A 190 -0.64 -10.13 3.57
CA LEU A 190 -1.69 -9.16 3.29
C LEU A 190 -3.03 -9.83 3.54
N CYS A 191 -3.87 -9.20 4.34
CA CYS A 191 -5.20 -9.68 4.66
C CYS A 191 -6.23 -8.56 4.58
N TYR A 192 -7.50 -8.90 4.63
CA TYR A 192 -8.55 -7.91 4.72
C TYR A 192 -9.72 -8.39 5.59
N GLY A 193 -10.45 -7.43 6.09
CA GLY A 193 -11.61 -7.61 6.93
C GLY A 193 -12.69 -6.59 6.64
N LYS A 194 -13.76 -6.64 7.41
CA LYS A 194 -14.90 -5.76 7.29
C LYS A 194 -15.36 -5.28 8.66
N THR A 195 -15.63 -4.00 8.79
CA THR A 195 -16.19 -3.40 10.01
C THR A 195 -17.71 -3.54 10.06
N ALA A 196 -18.30 -3.39 11.24
CA ALA A 196 -19.76 -3.44 11.43
C ALA A 196 -20.52 -2.37 10.60
N ASP A 197 -19.89 -1.23 10.33
CA ASP A 197 -20.44 -0.18 9.46
C ASP A 197 -20.33 -0.46 7.97
N GLY A 198 -19.78 -1.63 7.60
CA GLY A 198 -19.66 -2.09 6.21
C GLY A 198 -18.38 -1.67 5.50
N SER A 199 -17.48 -0.93 6.16
CA SER A 199 -16.18 -0.52 5.59
C SER A 199 -15.27 -1.75 5.42
N TYR A 200 -14.48 -1.78 4.33
CA TYR A 200 -13.42 -2.77 4.17
C TYR A 200 -12.09 -2.21 4.65
N VAL A 201 -11.33 -3.05 5.34
CA VAL A 201 -10.00 -2.74 5.87
C VAL A 201 -9.02 -3.77 5.33
N ILE A 202 -7.87 -3.31 4.87
CA ILE A 202 -6.78 -4.11 4.32
C ILE A 202 -5.55 -3.83 5.18
N ALA A 203 -4.81 -4.86 5.57
CA ALA A 203 -3.60 -4.67 6.39
C ALA A 203 -2.57 -5.77 6.14
N SER A 204 -1.31 -5.49 6.49
CA SER A 204 -0.26 -6.49 6.53
C SER A 204 -0.58 -7.61 7.54
N GLU A 205 -1.19 -7.27 8.68
CA GLU A 205 -1.50 -8.22 9.75
C GLU A 205 -2.92 -8.04 10.30
N SER A 206 -3.46 -9.14 10.83
CA SER A 206 -4.81 -9.18 11.41
C SER A 206 -4.96 -8.33 12.68
N CYS A 207 -3.91 -8.09 13.44
CA CYS A 207 -3.93 -7.20 14.60
C CYS A 207 -4.35 -5.77 14.23
N ALA A 208 -3.94 -5.30 13.04
CA ALA A 208 -4.33 -3.99 12.54
C ALA A 208 -5.81 -3.94 12.08
N LEU A 209 -6.35 -5.06 11.57
CA LEU A 209 -7.78 -5.18 11.30
C LEU A 209 -8.59 -5.03 12.60
N ALA A 210 -8.17 -5.75 13.65
CA ALA A 210 -8.81 -5.70 14.97
C ALA A 210 -8.73 -4.29 15.59
N ALA A 211 -7.58 -3.61 15.49
CA ALA A 211 -7.41 -2.23 15.95
C ALA A 211 -8.34 -1.24 15.25
N ALA A 212 -8.71 -1.51 13.99
CA ALA A 212 -9.67 -0.72 13.23
C ALA A 212 -11.14 -1.17 13.41
N GLY A 213 -11.40 -2.16 14.29
CA GLY A 213 -12.73 -2.71 14.53
C GLY A 213 -13.27 -3.56 13.38
N ALA A 214 -12.39 -4.15 12.57
CA ALA A 214 -12.75 -5.00 11.45
C ALA A 214 -12.61 -6.49 11.82
N GLU A 215 -13.63 -7.27 11.46
CA GLU A 215 -13.58 -8.73 11.52
C GLU A 215 -12.76 -9.26 10.33
N PHE A 216 -11.85 -10.18 10.61
CA PHE A 216 -11.02 -10.83 9.58
C PHE A 216 -11.88 -11.65 8.63
N ILE A 217 -11.71 -11.46 7.34
CA ILE A 217 -12.36 -12.25 6.30
C ILE A 217 -11.40 -13.32 5.78
N ARG A 218 -10.25 -12.92 5.24
CA ARG A 218 -9.23 -13.84 4.74
C ARG A 218 -7.94 -13.13 4.34
N ASP A 219 -6.92 -13.92 4.12
CA ASP A 219 -5.71 -13.47 3.44
C ASP A 219 -5.94 -13.21 1.95
N VAL A 220 -5.17 -12.28 1.39
CA VAL A 220 -5.00 -12.13 -0.05
C VAL A 220 -4.08 -13.25 -0.53
N MET A 221 -4.50 -14.01 -1.54
CA MET A 221 -3.74 -15.14 -2.05
C MET A 221 -2.48 -14.68 -2.81
N PRO A 222 -1.41 -15.50 -2.85
CA PRO A 222 -0.26 -15.23 -3.73
C PRO A 222 -0.70 -15.01 -5.19
N GLY A 223 -0.30 -13.87 -5.77
CA GLY A 223 -0.67 -13.46 -7.12
C GLY A 223 -2.07 -12.87 -7.28
N GLU A 224 -2.79 -12.67 -6.18
CA GLU A 224 -4.14 -12.12 -6.23
C GLU A 224 -4.15 -10.59 -6.23
N ILE A 225 -5.07 -10.02 -6.98
CA ILE A 225 -5.46 -8.61 -6.96
C ILE A 225 -6.90 -8.54 -6.45
N VAL A 226 -7.11 -7.90 -5.30
CA VAL A 226 -8.45 -7.67 -4.74
C VAL A 226 -8.81 -6.21 -4.91
N VAL A 227 -9.91 -5.94 -5.57
CA VAL A 227 -10.40 -4.58 -5.88
C VAL A 227 -11.62 -4.29 -5.03
N PHE A 228 -11.54 -3.22 -4.26
CA PHE A 228 -12.63 -2.69 -3.44
C PHE A 228 -13.13 -1.38 -4.06
N SER A 229 -14.44 -1.27 -4.23
CA SER A 229 -15.10 -0.09 -4.80
C SER A 229 -16.56 -0.04 -4.34
N ASP A 230 -17.29 0.99 -4.71
CA ASP A 230 -18.72 1.12 -4.43
C ASP A 230 -19.55 -0.06 -5.00
N SER A 231 -19.07 -0.70 -6.07
CA SER A 231 -19.70 -1.91 -6.62
C SER A 231 -19.38 -3.20 -5.84
N GLY A 232 -18.68 -3.11 -4.72
CA GLY A 232 -18.28 -4.22 -3.87
C GLY A 232 -16.83 -4.68 -4.09
N VAL A 233 -16.58 -5.94 -3.74
CA VAL A 233 -15.25 -6.56 -3.78
C VAL A 233 -15.15 -7.52 -4.96
N LYS A 234 -14.10 -7.36 -5.77
CA LYS A 234 -13.80 -8.24 -6.90
C LYS A 234 -12.39 -8.78 -6.79
N SER A 235 -12.21 -10.07 -7.06
CA SER A 235 -10.92 -10.74 -7.06
C SER A 235 -10.48 -11.08 -8.49
N ARG A 236 -9.23 -10.80 -8.80
CA ARG A 236 -8.55 -11.18 -10.04
C ARG A 236 -7.43 -12.13 -9.70
N LYS A 237 -7.39 -13.29 -10.37
CA LYS A 237 -6.52 -14.42 -10.02
C LYS A 237 -5.59 -14.85 -11.17
N GLU A 238 -5.39 -14.01 -12.17
CA GLU A 238 -4.61 -14.34 -13.36
C GLU A 238 -3.14 -14.66 -13.06
N HIS A 239 -2.63 -14.18 -11.92
CA HIS A 239 -1.26 -14.45 -11.46
C HIS A 239 -1.19 -15.51 -10.35
N CYS A 240 -2.34 -16.01 -9.84
CA CYS A 240 -2.35 -17.05 -8.83
C CYS A 240 -1.84 -18.38 -9.39
N GLY A 241 -1.08 -19.12 -8.56
CA GLY A 241 -0.55 -20.42 -8.93
C GLY A 241 0.58 -20.40 -9.95
N ARG A 242 1.01 -19.24 -10.46
CA ARG A 242 2.14 -19.13 -11.40
C ARG A 242 3.48 -19.47 -10.78
N LYS A 243 3.61 -19.31 -9.46
CA LYS A 243 4.84 -19.58 -8.70
C LYS A 243 4.54 -20.46 -7.50
N LYS A 244 5.52 -21.26 -7.07
CA LYS A 244 5.41 -22.02 -5.82
C LYS A 244 5.46 -21.04 -4.65
N ARG A 245 4.49 -21.14 -3.73
CA ARG A 245 4.44 -20.30 -2.52
C ARG A 245 5.75 -20.38 -1.75
N ARG A 246 6.25 -19.22 -1.32
CA ARG A 246 7.43 -19.06 -0.47
C ARG A 246 7.08 -18.05 0.61
N THR A 247 7.04 -18.51 1.85
CA THR A 247 6.80 -17.62 2.98
C THR A 247 8.13 -17.25 3.61
N CYS A 248 8.31 -15.98 3.95
CA CYS A 248 9.46 -15.53 4.70
C CYS A 248 9.34 -16.05 6.13
N ILE A 249 10.39 -16.71 6.66
CA ILE A 249 10.38 -17.25 8.02
C ILE A 249 10.25 -16.13 9.07
N PHE A 250 10.78 -14.95 8.79
CA PHE A 250 10.69 -13.81 9.69
C PHE A 250 9.25 -13.35 9.93
N GLU A 251 8.36 -13.50 8.93
CA GLU A 251 6.93 -13.18 9.10
C GLU A 251 6.25 -14.07 10.14
N TYR A 252 6.75 -15.26 10.42
CA TYR A 252 6.26 -16.11 11.52
C TYR A 252 6.85 -15.78 12.89
N ILE A 253 7.91 -14.98 12.93
CA ILE A 253 8.56 -14.57 14.18
C ILE A 253 7.93 -13.28 14.70
N TYR A 254 7.42 -12.44 13.80
CA TYR A 254 6.83 -11.13 14.12
C TYR A 254 5.31 -11.12 14.22
N SER A 255 4.62 -12.12 13.65
CA SER A 255 3.15 -12.21 13.68
C SER A 255 2.61 -12.80 14.97
#